data_4f0921fa4404230ac537502cf4817395
#
_entry.id   4f0921fa4404230ac537502cf4817395
#
_cell.length_a   1.000
_cell.length_b   1.000
_cell.length_c   1.000
_cell.angle_alpha   90.00
_cell.angle_beta   90.00
_cell.angle_gamma   90.00
#
_symmetry.space_group_name_H-M   'P 1'
#
loop_
_entity.id
_entity.type
_entity.pdbx_description
1 polymer ?
#
loop_
_entity_poly.entity_id
_entity_poly.type
_entity_poly.pdbx_seq_one_letter_code
_entity_poly.pdbx_strand_id
1 'polypeptide(L)'
;VIYFCPIHGEWFEYFSDSNLLHIGYWPQGDIRTGVTDQTIIDIWNTIPTPPPPKLKSVAINPKNSALLILDMETTICKSPRCIASISNINTLLTKGRKNGMPVIYSLTHTGNPSDIARQIAPSSGDPIVKSYVDKFYKTNLEKILQENGIKTVVITGYSANGAVLHTATSAAFRGYNVIIPVDCMSAANPYAEQYTAWHMLNSPGTRNRATLTKVDLITFLPLEIY
;
A
#
# COMPACT_ATOMS: atom_id res chain seq x y z
N VAL A 1 -15.17 15.85 -21.56
CA VAL A 1 -15.62 15.04 -22.72
C VAL A 1 -14.39 14.63 -23.50
N ILE A 2 -14.30 13.35 -23.87
CA ILE A 2 -13.14 12.81 -24.59
C ILE A 2 -13.51 12.74 -26.07
N TYR A 3 -12.66 13.29 -26.94
CA TYR A 3 -12.83 13.28 -28.38
C TYR A 3 -11.65 12.57 -29.05
N PHE A 4 -11.94 11.80 -30.08
CA PHE A 4 -10.94 11.24 -30.97
C PHE A 4 -10.72 12.17 -32.16
N CYS A 5 -9.48 12.55 -32.45
CA CYS A 5 -9.12 13.30 -33.63
C CYS A 5 -8.72 12.36 -34.77
N PRO A 6 -9.55 12.18 -35.80
CA PRO A 6 -9.24 11.25 -36.90
C PRO A 6 -8.10 11.74 -37.80
N ILE A 7 -7.72 13.00 -37.72
CA ILE A 7 -6.62 13.56 -38.52
C ILE A 7 -5.26 13.22 -37.91
N HIS A 8 -5.16 13.22 -36.58
CA HIS A 8 -3.93 12.97 -35.86
C HIS A 8 -3.85 11.57 -35.26
N GLY A 9 -4.95 10.81 -35.26
CA GLY A 9 -5.01 9.48 -34.65
C GLY A 9 -4.91 9.49 -33.11
N GLU A 10 -5.31 10.57 -32.47
CA GLU A 10 -5.09 10.82 -31.04
C GLU A 10 -6.38 11.14 -30.31
N TRP A 11 -6.41 10.85 -29.00
CA TRP A 11 -7.52 11.17 -28.10
C TRP A 11 -7.22 12.44 -27.30
N PHE A 12 -8.24 13.31 -27.18
CA PHE A 12 -8.16 14.56 -26.45
C PHE A 12 -9.26 14.64 -25.39
N GLU A 13 -8.94 15.14 -24.21
CA GLU A 13 -9.91 15.47 -23.18
C GLU A 13 -10.16 16.99 -23.18
N TYR A 14 -11.44 17.36 -23.32
CA TYR A 14 -11.84 18.76 -23.34
C TYR A 14 -12.26 19.21 -21.94
N PHE A 15 -11.52 20.16 -21.37
CA PHE A 15 -11.89 20.90 -20.19
C PHE A 15 -12.50 22.23 -20.60
N SER A 16 -13.49 22.73 -19.85
CA SER A 16 -14.32 23.91 -20.17
C SER A 16 -13.54 25.23 -20.33
N ASP A 17 -12.25 25.23 -20.10
CA ASP A 17 -11.40 26.42 -20.13
C ASP A 17 -10.45 26.47 -21.34
N SER A 18 -10.89 26.00 -22.49
CA SER A 18 -10.23 26.13 -23.81
C SER A 18 -8.82 25.52 -23.97
N ASN A 19 -8.37 24.70 -23.05
CA ASN A 19 -7.09 23.95 -23.19
C ASN A 19 -7.37 22.50 -23.57
N LEU A 20 -6.98 22.11 -24.79
CA LEU A 20 -6.89 20.71 -25.21
C LEU A 20 -5.63 20.10 -24.58
N LEU A 21 -5.81 19.18 -23.66
CA LEU A 21 -4.73 18.39 -23.10
C LEU A 21 -4.58 17.07 -23.88
N HIS A 22 -3.42 16.87 -24.46
CA HIS A 22 -3.04 15.63 -25.12
C HIS A 22 -2.91 14.52 -24.07
N ILE A 23 -3.72 13.46 -24.14
CA ILE A 23 -3.75 12.38 -23.13
C ILE A 23 -2.72 11.27 -23.40
N GLY A 24 -1.87 11.45 -24.38
CA GLY A 24 -0.78 10.53 -24.69
C GLY A 24 -1.01 9.67 -25.93
N TYR A 25 0.09 9.25 -26.49
CA TYR A 25 0.14 8.35 -27.65
C TYR A 25 -0.20 6.92 -27.16
N TRP A 26 -1.36 6.42 -27.54
CA TRP A 26 -1.60 4.98 -27.50
C TRP A 26 -0.94 4.39 -28.74
N PRO A 27 0.01 3.44 -28.60
CA PRO A 27 0.55 2.79 -29.77
C PRO A 27 -0.63 2.23 -30.57
N GLN A 28 -0.64 2.50 -31.87
CA GLN A 28 -1.68 2.05 -32.80
C GLN A 28 -1.60 0.53 -32.95
N GLY A 29 -2.11 -0.21 -31.98
CA GLY A 29 -2.66 -1.52 -32.18
C GLY A 29 -4.09 -1.32 -32.63
N ASP A 30 -4.32 -1.55 -33.84
CA ASP A 30 -5.56 -1.58 -34.62
C ASP A 30 -6.89 -1.25 -33.90
N ILE A 31 -7.10 0.03 -33.54
CA ILE A 31 -8.38 0.54 -33.01
C ILE A 31 -9.46 0.58 -34.14
N ARG A 32 -9.09 0.19 -35.36
CA ARG A 32 -10.00 0.22 -36.52
C ARG A 32 -10.94 -0.96 -36.66
N THR A 33 -10.70 -2.02 -35.91
CA THR A 33 -11.57 -3.19 -35.91
C THR A 33 -12.33 -3.22 -34.59
N GLY A 34 -13.35 -2.39 -34.44
CA GLY A 34 -14.35 -2.48 -33.39
C GLY A 34 -13.95 -3.23 -32.11
N VAL A 35 -14.58 -2.97 -31.02
CA VAL A 35 -14.44 -3.70 -29.73
C VAL A 35 -13.89 -5.09 -30.00
N THR A 36 -12.59 -5.31 -29.73
CA THR A 36 -12.02 -6.64 -29.87
C THR A 36 -12.71 -7.49 -28.82
N ASP A 37 -13.34 -8.60 -29.24
CA ASP A 37 -13.88 -9.61 -28.31
C ASP A 37 -12.78 -10.27 -27.47
N GLN A 38 -11.55 -9.77 -27.55
CA GLN A 38 -10.39 -10.22 -26.79
C GLN A 38 -10.49 -9.79 -25.34
N THR A 39 -10.47 -10.78 -24.48
CA THR A 39 -10.37 -10.57 -23.04
C THR A 39 -8.94 -10.25 -22.63
N ILE A 40 -8.73 -9.79 -21.39
CA ILE A 40 -7.39 -9.61 -20.82
C ILE A 40 -6.58 -10.93 -20.84
N ILE A 41 -7.26 -12.07 -20.80
CA ILE A 41 -6.59 -13.38 -20.85
C ILE A 41 -6.01 -13.64 -22.24
N ASP A 42 -6.72 -13.25 -23.29
CA ASP A 42 -6.29 -13.45 -24.69
C ASP A 42 -5.03 -12.62 -25.03
N ILE A 43 -4.89 -11.46 -24.40
CA ILE A 43 -3.76 -10.54 -24.62
C ILE A 43 -2.75 -10.53 -23.46
N TRP A 44 -2.87 -11.43 -22.48
CA TRP A 44 -2.11 -11.41 -21.23
C TRP A 44 -0.60 -11.20 -21.41
N ASN A 45 0.00 -11.93 -22.36
CA ASN A 45 1.43 -11.89 -22.61
C ASN A 45 1.89 -10.66 -23.42
N THR A 46 0.96 -9.87 -23.93
CA THR A 46 1.26 -8.65 -24.72
C THR A 46 1.21 -7.38 -23.88
N ILE A 47 0.69 -7.45 -22.65
CA ILE A 47 0.60 -6.30 -21.75
C ILE A 47 1.99 -5.93 -21.25
N PRO A 48 2.49 -4.71 -21.53
CA PRO A 48 3.80 -4.30 -21.05
C PRO A 48 3.78 -4.11 -19.53
N THR A 49 4.85 -4.54 -18.88
CA THR A 49 5.05 -4.28 -17.46
C THR A 49 5.15 -2.77 -17.22
N PRO A 50 4.36 -2.20 -16.31
CA PRO A 50 4.48 -0.78 -15.96
C PRO A 50 5.88 -0.44 -15.46
N PRO A 51 6.38 0.79 -15.71
CA PRO A 51 7.67 1.22 -15.19
C PRO A 51 7.66 1.26 -13.65
N PRO A 52 8.81 1.02 -13.00
CA PRO A 52 8.88 1.03 -11.55
C PRO A 52 8.53 2.43 -11.00
N PRO A 53 7.70 2.51 -9.96
CA PRO A 53 7.32 3.79 -9.36
C PRO A 53 8.52 4.44 -8.66
N LYS A 54 8.54 5.79 -8.64
CA LYS A 54 9.52 6.54 -7.85
C LYS A 54 9.13 6.51 -6.38
N LEU A 55 10.05 6.07 -5.53
CA LEU A 55 9.88 6.14 -4.08
C LEU A 55 10.06 7.59 -3.59
N LYS A 56 9.31 7.95 -2.56
CA LYS A 56 9.35 9.30 -1.96
C LYS A 56 9.99 9.27 -0.59
N SER A 57 10.78 10.30 -0.28
CA SER A 57 11.18 10.57 1.11
C SER A 57 9.97 11.04 1.90
N VAL A 58 9.84 10.55 3.14
CA VAL A 58 8.69 10.82 4.01
C VAL A 58 9.16 11.25 5.38
N ALA A 59 8.62 12.38 5.86
CA ALA A 59 8.76 12.81 7.25
C ALA A 59 7.47 12.47 8.02
N ILE A 60 7.54 11.52 8.94
CA ILE A 60 6.40 11.02 9.72
C ILE A 60 6.23 11.89 10.97
N ASN A 61 5.01 12.36 11.22
CA ASN A 61 4.65 12.93 12.52
C ASN A 61 4.16 11.77 13.43
N PRO A 62 4.93 11.38 14.45
CA PRO A 62 4.57 10.23 15.28
C PRO A 62 3.32 10.44 16.13
N LYS A 63 2.90 11.71 16.40
CA LYS A 63 1.70 12.02 17.20
C LYS A 63 0.39 11.66 16.48
N ASN A 64 0.37 11.65 15.14
CA ASN A 64 -0.83 11.37 14.35
C ASN A 64 -0.63 10.26 13.31
N SER A 65 0.41 9.48 13.48
CA SER A 65 0.71 8.31 12.64
C SER A 65 0.78 7.04 13.46
N ALA A 66 0.42 5.91 12.87
CA ALA A 66 0.56 4.59 13.48
C ALA A 66 1.28 3.61 12.53
N LEU A 67 2.12 2.74 13.09
CA LEU A 67 2.70 1.62 12.38
C LEU A 67 1.79 0.41 12.51
N LEU A 68 1.37 -0.14 11.37
CA LEU A 68 0.60 -1.38 11.28
C LEU A 68 1.52 -2.51 10.81
N ILE A 69 1.69 -3.53 11.64
CA ILE A 69 2.47 -4.74 11.32
C ILE A 69 1.48 -5.88 11.10
N LEU A 70 1.29 -6.23 9.82
CA LEU A 70 0.21 -7.12 9.40
C LEU A 70 0.69 -8.56 9.19
N ASP A 71 0.08 -9.49 9.92
CA ASP A 71 0.16 -10.94 9.74
C ASP A 71 1.60 -11.51 9.60
N MET A 72 2.53 -10.96 10.38
CA MET A 72 3.92 -11.43 10.42
C MET A 72 4.08 -12.68 11.29
N GLU A 73 3.19 -13.65 11.08
CA GLU A 73 3.15 -14.93 11.77
C GLU A 73 4.13 -15.91 11.15
N THR A 74 4.95 -16.57 11.95
CA THR A 74 5.92 -17.59 11.51
C THR A 74 5.26 -18.81 10.86
N THR A 75 3.97 -18.99 11.10
CA THR A 75 3.15 -20.05 10.49
C THR A 75 2.91 -19.82 8.99
N ILE A 76 2.88 -18.55 8.53
CA ILE A 76 2.63 -18.16 7.14
C ILE A 76 3.81 -17.43 6.48
N CYS A 77 4.59 -16.68 7.24
CA CYS A 77 5.79 -15.97 6.76
C CYS A 77 6.98 -16.94 6.60
N LYS A 78 6.91 -17.82 5.62
CA LYS A 78 7.92 -18.89 5.37
C LYS A 78 8.77 -18.66 4.13
N SER A 79 8.33 -17.78 3.21
CA SER A 79 9.10 -17.51 2.00
C SER A 79 10.37 -16.71 2.32
N PRO A 80 11.48 -16.90 1.57
CA PRO A 80 12.70 -16.12 1.78
C PRO A 80 12.47 -14.60 1.76
N ARG A 81 11.58 -14.12 0.90
CA ARG A 81 11.21 -12.70 0.81
C ARG A 81 10.52 -12.19 2.08
N CYS A 82 9.59 -12.98 2.63
CA CYS A 82 8.94 -12.61 3.88
C CYS A 82 9.94 -12.58 5.04
N ILE A 83 10.77 -13.60 5.19
CA ILE A 83 11.80 -13.67 6.24
C ILE A 83 12.78 -12.48 6.12
N ALA A 84 13.19 -12.14 4.90
CA ALA A 84 14.09 -11.00 4.66
C ALA A 84 13.45 -9.65 5.04
N SER A 85 12.15 -9.47 4.89
CA SER A 85 11.45 -8.23 5.25
C SER A 85 11.42 -7.96 6.76
N ILE A 86 11.55 -8.99 7.61
CA ILE A 86 11.51 -8.86 9.07
C ILE A 86 12.57 -7.87 9.58
N SER A 87 13.78 -7.88 9.03
CA SER A 87 14.85 -6.96 9.43
C SER A 87 14.47 -5.50 9.18
N ASN A 88 13.90 -5.19 8.04
CA ASN A 88 13.45 -3.83 7.70
C ASN A 88 12.27 -3.40 8.57
N ILE A 89 11.30 -4.30 8.80
CA ILE A 89 10.18 -4.05 9.71
C ILE A 89 10.70 -3.77 11.13
N ASN A 90 11.67 -4.54 11.62
CA ASN A 90 12.28 -4.32 12.93
C ASN A 90 12.99 -2.98 13.03
N THR A 91 13.70 -2.58 11.98
CA THR A 91 14.35 -1.26 11.92
C THR A 91 13.32 -0.14 12.01
N LEU A 92 12.21 -0.24 11.26
CA LEU A 92 11.14 0.75 11.28
C LEU A 92 10.40 0.76 12.62
N LEU A 93 10.11 -0.42 13.18
CA LEU A 93 9.50 -0.59 14.50
C LEU A 93 10.34 0.09 15.59
N THR A 94 11.65 -0.17 15.60
CA THR A 94 12.58 0.44 16.56
C THR A 94 12.61 1.97 16.44
N LYS A 95 12.70 2.49 15.21
CA LYS A 95 12.65 3.93 14.95
C LYS A 95 11.30 4.53 15.38
N GLY A 96 10.19 3.87 15.05
CA GLY A 96 8.84 4.31 15.41
C GLY A 96 8.63 4.39 16.92
N ARG A 97 8.97 3.33 17.63
CA ARG A 97 8.88 3.29 19.10
C ARG A 97 9.74 4.35 19.78
N LYS A 98 10.99 4.53 19.31
CA LYS A 98 11.87 5.59 19.82
C LYS A 98 11.26 6.99 19.70
N ASN A 99 10.43 7.21 18.70
CA ASN A 99 9.74 8.48 18.46
C ASN A 99 8.30 8.50 19.01
N GLY A 100 7.88 7.52 19.80
CA GLY A 100 6.55 7.46 20.42
C GLY A 100 5.39 7.19 19.45
N MET A 101 5.68 6.64 18.27
CA MET A 101 4.65 6.27 17.30
C MET A 101 3.90 5.02 17.77
N PRO A 102 2.55 5.05 17.87
CA PRO A 102 1.75 3.87 18.16
C PRO A 102 2.00 2.73 17.17
N VAL A 103 2.03 1.51 17.69
CA VAL A 103 2.20 0.29 16.90
C VAL A 103 0.99 -0.61 17.10
N ILE A 104 0.40 -1.08 16.03
CA ILE A 104 -0.76 -1.97 16.03
C ILE A 104 -0.41 -3.20 15.21
N TYR A 105 -0.71 -4.35 15.76
CA TYR A 105 -0.47 -5.64 15.10
C TYR A 105 -1.75 -6.21 14.55
N SER A 106 -1.62 -7.04 13.53
CA SER A 106 -2.70 -7.93 13.16
C SER A 106 -2.26 -9.38 13.09
N LEU A 107 -3.24 -10.23 13.22
CA LEU A 107 -3.13 -11.68 13.02
C LEU A 107 -4.17 -12.12 12.00
N THR A 108 -3.91 -13.24 11.35
CA THR A 108 -4.95 -13.99 10.64
C THR A 108 -6.05 -14.40 11.61
N HIS A 109 -7.22 -14.75 11.11
CA HIS A 109 -8.36 -15.15 11.95
C HIS A 109 -8.08 -16.38 12.84
N THR A 110 -7.07 -17.20 12.49
CA THR A 110 -6.64 -18.38 13.25
C THR A 110 -5.32 -18.18 14.00
N GLY A 111 -4.57 -17.09 13.73
CA GLY A 111 -3.26 -16.82 14.31
C GLY A 111 -3.29 -16.55 15.81
N ASN A 112 -2.14 -16.71 16.46
CA ASN A 112 -1.96 -16.41 17.88
C ASN A 112 -0.84 -15.37 18.05
N PRO A 113 -0.87 -14.54 19.11
CA PRO A 113 0.18 -13.56 19.36
C PRO A 113 1.59 -14.16 19.46
N SER A 114 1.70 -15.40 19.92
CA SER A 114 2.96 -16.15 19.98
C SER A 114 3.53 -16.53 18.61
N ASP A 115 2.70 -16.48 17.56
CA ASP A 115 3.12 -16.79 16.19
C ASP A 115 3.85 -15.62 15.52
N ILE A 116 3.74 -14.41 16.08
CA ILE A 116 4.44 -13.23 15.53
C ILE A 116 5.96 -13.44 15.63
N ALA A 117 6.67 -13.15 14.55
CA ALA A 117 8.12 -13.29 14.50
C ALA A 117 8.80 -12.55 15.67
N ARG A 118 9.64 -13.25 16.42
CA ARG A 118 10.23 -12.77 17.68
C ARG A 118 10.93 -11.43 17.58
N GLN A 119 11.58 -11.14 16.45
CA GLN A 119 12.34 -9.91 16.21
C GLN A 119 11.45 -8.67 16.19
N ILE A 120 10.16 -8.85 15.88
CA ILE A 120 9.16 -7.79 15.78
C ILE A 120 7.97 -8.04 16.71
N ALA A 121 8.19 -8.78 17.79
CA ALA A 121 7.14 -9.11 18.75
C ALA A 121 6.48 -7.85 19.35
N PRO A 122 5.17 -7.91 19.64
CA PRO A 122 4.48 -6.80 20.29
C PRO A 122 5.02 -6.58 21.71
N SER A 123 5.00 -5.32 22.14
CA SER A 123 5.21 -4.96 23.53
C SER A 123 3.91 -5.10 24.33
N SER A 124 4.01 -5.16 25.65
CA SER A 124 2.83 -5.12 26.52
C SER A 124 2.03 -3.82 26.24
N GLY A 125 0.75 -4.00 25.91
CA GLY A 125 -0.15 -2.87 25.59
C GLY A 125 -0.28 -2.55 24.10
N ASP A 126 0.54 -3.11 23.21
CA ASP A 126 0.33 -2.95 21.76
C ASP A 126 -0.98 -3.63 21.35
N PRO A 127 -1.93 -2.92 20.70
CA PRO A 127 -3.15 -3.52 20.24
C PRO A 127 -2.91 -4.60 19.18
N ILE A 128 -3.68 -5.69 19.26
CA ILE A 128 -3.66 -6.77 18.27
C ILE A 128 -5.07 -7.01 17.78
N VAL A 129 -5.29 -6.89 16.47
CA VAL A 129 -6.58 -7.21 15.83
C VAL A 129 -6.48 -8.53 15.07
N LYS A 130 -7.56 -9.27 15.01
CA LYS A 130 -7.65 -10.54 14.26
C LYS A 130 -8.72 -10.45 13.21
N SER A 131 -8.37 -10.72 11.96
CA SER A 131 -9.30 -10.68 10.84
C SER A 131 -8.79 -11.51 9.66
N TYR A 132 -9.59 -11.54 8.60
CA TYR A 132 -9.16 -12.01 7.29
C TYR A 132 -8.18 -11.01 6.66
N VAL A 133 -8.28 -10.73 5.38
CA VAL A 133 -7.31 -9.88 4.66
C VAL A 133 -7.44 -8.39 4.94
N ASP A 134 -8.66 -7.86 5.08
CA ASP A 134 -8.90 -6.47 5.50
C ASP A 134 -8.98 -6.38 7.02
N LYS A 135 -8.04 -5.66 7.63
CA LYS A 135 -7.95 -5.56 9.10
C LYS A 135 -8.96 -4.60 9.72
N PHE A 136 -9.67 -3.81 8.91
CA PHE A 136 -10.83 -3.05 9.37
C PHE A 136 -12.10 -3.90 9.44
N TYR A 137 -12.16 -5.01 8.67
CA TYR A 137 -13.36 -5.81 8.57
C TYR A 137 -13.66 -6.57 9.89
N LYS A 138 -14.78 -6.22 10.53
CA LYS A 138 -15.26 -6.81 11.79
C LYS A 138 -14.22 -6.76 12.93
N THR A 139 -13.42 -5.69 13.00
CA THR A 139 -12.47 -5.43 14.08
C THR A 139 -12.71 -4.04 14.68
N ASN A 140 -12.01 -3.73 15.75
CA ASN A 140 -11.98 -2.40 16.36
C ASN A 140 -10.80 -1.53 15.88
N LEU A 141 -10.12 -1.89 14.77
CA LEU A 141 -8.95 -1.14 14.26
C LEU A 141 -9.28 0.34 14.05
N GLU A 142 -10.39 0.64 13.40
CA GLU A 142 -10.78 2.02 13.13
C GLU A 142 -10.99 2.81 14.43
N LYS A 143 -11.63 2.22 15.42
CA LYS A 143 -11.82 2.83 16.74
C LYS A 143 -10.47 3.12 17.40
N ILE A 144 -9.53 2.16 17.40
CA ILE A 144 -8.18 2.35 17.94
C ILE A 144 -7.48 3.52 17.26
N LEU A 145 -7.53 3.60 15.94
CA LEU A 145 -6.90 4.69 15.19
C LEU A 145 -7.53 6.05 15.51
N GLN A 146 -8.86 6.12 15.59
CA GLN A 146 -9.60 7.36 15.89
C GLN A 146 -9.33 7.86 17.30
N GLU A 147 -9.38 6.98 18.30
CA GLU A 147 -9.14 7.32 19.71
C GLU A 147 -7.70 7.83 19.94
N ASN A 148 -6.75 7.41 19.12
CA ASN A 148 -5.37 7.90 19.15
C ASN A 148 -5.12 9.08 18.19
N GLY A 149 -6.14 9.66 17.57
CA GLY A 149 -6.02 10.82 16.69
C GLY A 149 -5.23 10.56 15.41
N ILE A 150 -5.12 9.30 14.97
CA ILE A 150 -4.31 8.91 13.82
C ILE A 150 -4.91 9.47 12.53
N LYS A 151 -4.06 10.00 11.67
CA LYS A 151 -4.36 10.50 10.33
C LYS A 151 -3.58 9.77 9.24
N THR A 152 -2.46 9.16 9.61
CA THR A 152 -1.55 8.47 8.70
C THR A 152 -1.26 7.08 9.23
N VAL A 153 -1.35 6.07 8.37
CA VAL A 153 -0.98 4.70 8.68
C VAL A 153 0.23 4.27 7.85
N VAL A 154 1.23 3.72 8.51
CA VAL A 154 2.39 3.10 7.87
C VAL A 154 2.14 1.61 7.86
N ILE A 155 1.95 1.02 6.68
CA ILE A 155 1.49 -0.37 6.54
C ILE A 155 2.62 -1.26 6.08
N THR A 156 2.87 -2.31 6.84
CA THR A 156 3.92 -3.33 6.60
C THR A 156 3.34 -4.73 6.74
N GLY A 157 4.05 -5.74 6.28
CA GLY A 157 3.74 -7.13 6.60
C GLY A 157 3.50 -8.05 5.41
N TYR A 158 2.75 -9.13 5.66
CA TYR A 158 2.51 -10.24 4.75
C TYR A 158 0.99 -10.54 4.65
N SER A 159 0.45 -10.83 3.49
CA SER A 159 1.08 -10.77 2.19
C SER A 159 0.73 -9.45 1.50
N ALA A 160 1.62 -9.01 0.62
CA ALA A 160 1.47 -7.75 -0.11
C ALA A 160 0.09 -7.64 -0.79
N ASN A 161 -0.33 -8.65 -1.54
CA ASN A 161 -1.62 -8.70 -2.24
C ASN A 161 -2.80 -9.17 -1.35
N GLY A 162 -2.55 -9.45 -0.10
CA GLY A 162 -3.55 -9.84 0.91
C GLY A 162 -3.74 -8.75 1.96
N ALA A 163 -3.22 -8.99 3.17
CA ALA A 163 -3.41 -8.08 4.30
C ALA A 163 -2.94 -6.66 4.00
N VAL A 164 -1.78 -6.48 3.35
CA VAL A 164 -1.24 -5.14 3.03
C VAL A 164 -2.17 -4.42 2.06
N LEU A 165 -2.45 -4.98 0.88
CA LEU A 165 -3.27 -4.34 -0.14
C LEU A 165 -4.67 -3.99 0.36
N HIS A 166 -5.36 -4.97 0.97
CA HIS A 166 -6.75 -4.78 1.38
C HIS A 166 -6.88 -3.81 2.55
N THR A 167 -5.98 -3.89 3.54
CA THR A 167 -5.99 -2.94 4.67
C THR A 167 -5.59 -1.54 4.22
N ALA A 168 -4.60 -1.40 3.33
CA ALA A 168 -4.18 -0.11 2.78
C ALA A 168 -5.29 0.56 1.96
N THR A 169 -5.99 -0.21 1.12
CA THR A 169 -7.15 0.26 0.35
C THR A 169 -8.27 0.70 1.28
N SER A 170 -8.59 -0.11 2.27
CA SER A 170 -9.61 0.18 3.27
C SER A 170 -9.29 1.43 4.09
N ALA A 171 -8.03 1.63 4.47
CA ALA A 171 -7.54 2.84 5.12
C ALA A 171 -7.71 4.09 4.24
N ALA A 172 -7.31 3.99 2.97
CA ALA A 172 -7.45 5.09 2.01
C ALA A 172 -8.92 5.50 1.82
N PHE A 173 -9.85 4.55 1.73
CA PHE A 173 -11.29 4.82 1.62
C PHE A 173 -11.87 5.50 2.86
N ARG A 174 -11.27 5.28 4.04
CA ARG A 174 -11.62 5.94 5.30
C ARG A 174 -10.95 7.31 5.48
N GLY A 175 -10.18 7.78 4.48
CA GLY A 175 -9.54 9.08 4.49
C GLY A 175 -8.16 9.13 5.16
N TYR A 176 -7.60 8.01 5.61
CA TYR A 176 -6.23 7.98 6.11
C TYR A 176 -5.23 8.20 4.98
N ASN A 177 -4.13 8.89 5.28
CA ASN A 177 -2.95 8.83 4.43
C ASN A 177 -2.25 7.48 4.66
N VAL A 178 -1.82 6.85 3.57
CA VAL A 178 -1.23 5.51 3.61
C VAL A 178 0.21 5.57 3.13
N ILE A 179 1.13 5.16 3.98
CA ILE A 179 2.55 5.04 3.64
C ILE A 179 2.89 3.56 3.58
N ILE A 180 3.49 3.11 2.49
CA ILE A 180 3.91 1.73 2.32
C ILE A 180 5.42 1.72 2.04
N PRO A 181 6.24 1.32 3.03
CA PRO A 181 7.64 0.99 2.80
C PRO A 181 7.72 -0.33 2.03
N VAL A 182 8.11 -0.27 0.76
CA VAL A 182 8.08 -1.44 -0.14
C VAL A 182 9.06 -2.55 0.28
N ASP A 183 10.06 -2.21 1.05
CA ASP A 183 11.01 -3.14 1.67
C ASP A 183 10.51 -3.76 2.99
N CYS A 184 9.32 -3.35 3.45
CA CYS A 184 8.63 -3.88 4.62
C CYS A 184 7.33 -4.64 4.26
N MET A 185 7.05 -4.87 3.00
CA MET A 185 5.98 -5.74 2.55
C MET A 185 6.56 -6.88 1.72
N SER A 186 5.90 -8.03 1.73
CA SER A 186 6.34 -9.18 0.96
C SER A 186 5.19 -10.08 0.54
N ALA A 187 5.43 -10.89 -0.47
CA ALA A 187 4.54 -11.94 -0.91
C ALA A 187 5.33 -13.19 -1.33
N ALA A 188 4.65 -14.32 -1.50
CA ALA A 188 5.26 -15.53 -2.04
C ALA A 188 5.69 -15.34 -3.51
N ASN A 189 4.92 -14.56 -4.27
CA ASN A 189 5.20 -14.23 -5.65
C ASN A 189 5.57 -12.74 -5.79
N PRO A 190 6.74 -12.38 -6.35
CA PRO A 190 7.14 -10.98 -6.57
C PRO A 190 6.15 -10.15 -7.39
N TYR A 191 5.42 -10.77 -8.31
CA TYR A 191 4.35 -10.08 -9.06
C TYR A 191 3.26 -9.52 -8.13
N ALA A 192 2.94 -10.21 -7.04
CA ALA A 192 1.98 -9.73 -6.06
C ALA A 192 2.45 -8.45 -5.35
N GLU A 193 3.75 -8.33 -5.08
CA GLU A 193 4.34 -7.09 -4.54
C GLU A 193 4.30 -5.96 -5.58
N GLN A 194 4.68 -6.26 -6.82
CA GLN A 194 4.63 -5.32 -7.95
C GLN A 194 3.21 -4.82 -8.18
N TYR A 195 2.24 -5.73 -8.25
CA TYR A 195 0.82 -5.38 -8.41
C TYR A 195 0.32 -4.49 -7.27
N THR A 196 0.64 -4.84 -6.02
CA THR A 196 0.25 -4.04 -4.85
C THR A 196 0.80 -2.62 -4.94
N ALA A 197 2.09 -2.47 -5.24
CA ALA A 197 2.72 -1.17 -5.40
C ALA A 197 2.06 -0.35 -6.54
N TRP A 198 1.83 -0.98 -7.68
CA TRP A 198 1.17 -0.36 -8.82
C TRP A 198 -0.28 0.04 -8.48
N HIS A 199 -1.05 -0.88 -7.90
CA HIS A 199 -2.45 -0.64 -7.52
C HIS A 199 -2.58 0.58 -6.61
N MET A 200 -1.77 0.64 -5.56
CA MET A 200 -1.87 1.73 -4.57
C MET A 200 -1.65 3.11 -5.18
N LEU A 201 -0.82 3.22 -6.23
CA LEU A 201 -0.53 4.49 -6.90
C LEU A 201 -1.46 4.82 -8.08
N ASN A 202 -2.20 3.84 -8.60
CA ASN A 202 -2.98 4.02 -9.84
C ASN A 202 -4.49 3.82 -9.66
N SER A 203 -4.91 3.07 -8.64
CA SER A 203 -6.34 2.84 -8.41
C SER A 203 -7.07 4.13 -7.97
N PRO A 204 -8.28 4.40 -8.49
CA PRO A 204 -9.04 5.61 -8.17
C PRO A 204 -9.24 5.87 -6.66
N GLY A 205 -9.39 4.84 -5.86
CA GLY A 205 -9.62 5.00 -4.41
C GLY A 205 -8.37 5.23 -3.57
N THR A 206 -7.18 4.93 -4.10
CA THR A 206 -5.94 4.90 -3.31
C THR A 206 -4.89 5.92 -3.77
N ARG A 207 -4.81 6.22 -5.08
CA ARG A 207 -3.74 7.02 -5.70
C ARG A 207 -3.47 8.39 -5.05
N ASN A 208 -4.51 9.02 -4.51
CA ASN A 208 -4.41 10.34 -3.87
C ASN A 208 -4.11 10.27 -2.37
N ARG A 209 -4.01 9.06 -1.80
CA ARG A 209 -3.78 8.82 -0.39
C ARG A 209 -2.53 7.99 -0.12
N ALA A 210 -2.06 7.22 -1.11
CA ALA A 210 -0.94 6.31 -0.96
C ALA A 210 0.40 6.95 -1.33
N THR A 211 1.41 6.64 -0.56
CA THR A 211 2.81 6.98 -0.82
C THR A 211 3.67 5.74 -0.66
N LEU A 212 4.46 5.42 -1.69
CA LEU A 212 5.48 4.37 -1.60
C LEU A 212 6.82 4.98 -1.19
N THR A 213 7.48 4.30 -0.27
CA THR A 213 8.78 4.68 0.28
C THR A 213 9.61 3.42 0.59
N LYS A 214 10.72 3.57 1.29
CA LYS A 214 11.49 2.51 1.94
C LYS A 214 12.04 3.00 3.27
N VAL A 215 12.47 2.11 4.14
CA VAL A 215 12.90 2.43 5.52
C VAL A 215 13.97 3.52 5.59
N ASP A 216 14.91 3.54 4.63
CA ASP A 216 15.99 4.55 4.57
C ASP A 216 15.49 5.95 4.18
N LEU A 217 14.33 6.04 3.54
CA LEU A 217 13.71 7.31 3.13
C LEU A 217 12.70 7.83 4.15
N ILE A 218 12.56 7.16 5.31
CA ILE A 218 11.67 7.57 6.39
C ILE A 218 12.46 8.29 7.47
N THR A 219 12.03 9.51 7.75
CA THR A 219 12.45 10.31 8.91
C THR A 219 11.26 10.58 9.82
N PHE A 220 11.52 10.98 11.07
CA PHE A 220 10.48 11.34 12.02
C PHE A 220 10.61 12.83 12.37
N LEU A 221 9.48 13.51 12.40
CA LEU A 221 9.46 14.88 12.90
C LEU A 221 9.76 14.90 14.41
N PRO A 222 10.48 15.91 14.91
CA PRO A 222 10.73 16.06 16.34
C PRO A 222 9.40 16.12 17.12
N LEU A 223 9.37 15.49 18.29
CA LEU A 223 8.28 15.72 19.24
C LEU A 223 8.43 17.17 19.74
N GLU A 224 7.51 18.04 19.39
CA GLU A 224 7.46 19.37 20.00
C GLU A 224 7.24 19.20 21.51
N ILE A 225 8.24 19.62 22.27
CA ILE A 225 8.16 19.70 23.74
C ILE A 225 7.52 21.08 24.04
N TYR A 226 6.25 21.05 24.42
CA TYR A 226 5.56 22.22 24.97
C TYR A 226 5.73 22.24 26.48
#